data_169d64d7cfa1f00995b912bf056bbee0
#
_entry.id   169d64d7cfa1f00995b912bf056bbee0
#
_cell.length_a   1.000
_cell.length_b   1.000
_cell.length_c   1.000
_cell.angle_alpha   90.00
_cell.angle_beta   90.00
_cell.angle_gamma   90.00
#
_symmetry.space_group_name_H-M   'P 1'
#
loop_
_entity.id
_entity.type
_entity.pdbx_description
1 polymer ?
#
loop_
_entity_poly.entity_id
_entity_poly.type
_entity_poly.pdbx_seq_one_letter_code
_entity_poly.pdbx_strand_id
1 'polypeptide(L)'
;MASKGNILLSVTGFDPGIWKDALEKAAPDRKVVLKPAGPNDPAIDYAVVWKQPPGVLDGLPNLKAIFSIGAGVDHLFAAGNTLPDVPIVRVVADDLTDRMSEYSVWQVLDHHRKGPLYRDQQARHVWHEDLMQPAADEVTVGILGYGNLGRDAAKKLMVLGFKVIGWSRTQKQDEVVETFAGEDGLTAFLAQSDIVVCLLPLTPATHGILSAPFFAKMKSRGPLGAPILINAGRGGLQVEADILTALEEKRLGAVSLDVFQT
;
A
#
# COMPACT_ATOMS: atom_id res chain seq x y z
N MET A 1 3.23 -43.92 -7.89
CA MET A 1 2.44 -42.69 -7.71
C MET A 1 2.87 -41.72 -8.79
N ALA A 2 1.95 -41.11 -9.52
CA ALA A 2 2.31 -40.08 -10.49
C ALA A 2 3.04 -38.94 -9.75
N SER A 3 4.21 -38.51 -10.28
CA SER A 3 4.95 -37.38 -9.74
C SER A 3 4.03 -36.16 -9.76
N LYS A 4 3.81 -35.53 -8.62
CA LYS A 4 3.13 -34.21 -8.59
C LYS A 4 4.02 -33.17 -9.28
N GLY A 5 3.42 -32.27 -10.04
CA GLY A 5 4.16 -31.27 -10.78
C GLY A 5 4.94 -30.30 -9.86
N ASN A 6 5.91 -29.63 -10.43
CA ASN A 6 6.85 -28.73 -9.73
C ASN A 6 6.21 -27.39 -9.33
N ILE A 7 6.85 -26.73 -8.39
CA ILE A 7 6.60 -25.32 -8.05
C ILE A 7 7.73 -24.48 -8.66
N LEU A 8 7.39 -23.54 -9.54
CA LEU A 8 8.32 -22.51 -10.03
C LEU A 8 8.38 -21.40 -9.00
N LEU A 9 9.56 -21.11 -8.47
CA LEU A 9 9.83 -19.96 -7.62
C LEU A 9 10.62 -18.92 -8.42
N SER A 10 10.00 -17.78 -8.75
CA SER A 10 10.63 -16.69 -9.50
C SER A 10 10.47 -15.37 -8.75
N VAL A 11 11.51 -15.00 -8.02
CA VAL A 11 11.54 -13.78 -7.20
C VAL A 11 12.76 -12.95 -7.57
N THR A 12 12.60 -11.62 -7.54
CA THR A 12 13.66 -10.65 -7.83
C THR A 12 13.80 -9.69 -6.67
N GLY A 13 15.04 -9.28 -6.38
CA GLY A 13 15.36 -8.28 -5.35
C GLY A 13 15.73 -8.86 -3.99
N PHE A 14 15.67 -10.19 -3.81
CA PHE A 14 16.14 -10.88 -2.60
C PHE A 14 16.52 -12.34 -2.92
N ASP A 15 17.23 -12.99 -1.97
CA ASP A 15 17.65 -14.38 -2.11
C ASP A 15 16.43 -15.32 -2.13
N PRO A 16 16.25 -16.12 -3.17
CA PRO A 16 15.16 -17.09 -3.24
C PRO A 16 15.35 -18.30 -2.28
N GLY A 17 16.54 -18.52 -1.72
CA GLY A 17 16.87 -19.69 -0.92
C GLY A 17 15.91 -19.91 0.24
N ILE A 18 15.65 -18.86 1.04
CA ILE A 18 14.73 -18.93 2.20
C ILE A 18 13.33 -19.38 1.77
N TRP A 19 12.84 -18.86 0.65
CA TRP A 19 11.52 -19.21 0.11
C TRP A 19 11.52 -20.64 -0.45
N LYS A 20 12.61 -21.05 -1.12
CA LYS A 20 12.77 -22.38 -1.64
C LYS A 20 12.69 -23.41 -0.52
N ASP A 21 13.49 -23.24 0.54
CA ASP A 21 13.53 -24.16 1.68
C ASP A 21 12.16 -24.24 2.39
N ALA A 22 11.49 -23.10 2.56
CA ALA A 22 10.16 -23.05 3.16
C ALA A 22 9.11 -23.80 2.31
N LEU A 23 9.15 -23.64 0.99
CA LEU A 23 8.23 -24.30 0.06
C LEU A 23 8.51 -25.81 0.00
N GLU A 24 9.77 -26.26 -0.04
CA GLU A 24 10.15 -27.68 -0.03
C GLU A 24 9.74 -28.35 1.29
N LYS A 25 9.83 -27.63 2.40
CA LYS A 25 9.34 -28.12 3.70
C LYS A 25 7.80 -28.20 3.74
N ALA A 26 7.10 -27.22 3.17
CA ALA A 26 5.63 -27.19 3.18
C ALA A 26 5.00 -28.16 2.18
N ALA A 27 5.69 -28.44 1.07
CA ALA A 27 5.23 -29.33 0.01
C ALA A 27 6.34 -30.36 -0.37
N PRO A 28 6.68 -31.29 0.52
CA PRO A 28 7.83 -32.21 0.34
C PRO A 28 7.64 -33.20 -0.82
N ASP A 29 6.45 -33.33 -1.35
CA ASP A 29 6.10 -34.13 -2.50
C ASP A 29 6.20 -33.40 -3.85
N ARG A 30 6.69 -32.12 -3.84
CA ARG A 30 6.90 -31.30 -5.02
C ARG A 30 8.32 -30.74 -5.05
N LYS A 31 8.91 -30.72 -6.24
CA LYS A 31 10.21 -30.08 -6.45
C LYS A 31 10.02 -28.57 -6.63
N VAL A 32 10.83 -27.76 -5.97
CA VAL A 32 10.89 -26.31 -6.20
C VAL A 32 12.03 -26.01 -7.19
N VAL A 33 11.69 -25.36 -8.28
CA VAL A 33 12.65 -24.97 -9.33
C VAL A 33 12.69 -23.46 -9.47
N LEU A 34 13.88 -22.89 -9.71
CA LEU A 34 14.06 -21.43 -9.85
C LEU A 34 13.89 -20.97 -11.29
N LYS A 35 13.90 -21.90 -12.24
CA LYS A 35 13.68 -21.64 -13.68
C LYS A 35 12.93 -22.80 -14.29
N PRO A 36 12.06 -22.57 -15.28
CA PRO A 36 11.54 -23.65 -16.13
C PRO A 36 12.69 -24.37 -16.84
N ALA A 37 12.53 -25.65 -17.15
CA ALA A 37 13.51 -26.42 -17.90
C ALA A 37 13.64 -25.92 -19.37
N GLY A 38 12.63 -25.24 -19.87
CA GLY A 38 12.57 -24.64 -21.19
C GLY A 38 11.22 -23.98 -21.44
N PRO A 39 11.02 -23.41 -22.64
CA PRO A 39 9.68 -22.92 -23.02
C PRO A 39 8.68 -24.09 -23.00
N ASN A 40 7.47 -23.81 -22.55
CA ASN A 40 6.38 -24.80 -22.43
C ASN A 40 6.68 -25.96 -21.47
N ASP A 41 7.40 -25.71 -20.37
CA ASP A 41 7.74 -26.75 -19.40
C ASP A 41 6.46 -27.38 -18.79
N PRO A 42 6.12 -28.64 -19.13
CA PRO A 42 4.89 -29.28 -18.66
C PRO A 42 5.00 -29.75 -17.19
N ALA A 43 6.16 -29.65 -16.58
CA ALA A 43 6.37 -30.08 -15.20
C ALA A 43 5.91 -29.04 -14.18
N ILE A 44 5.61 -27.81 -14.57
CA ILE A 44 5.23 -26.73 -13.66
C ILE A 44 3.71 -26.73 -13.43
N ASP A 45 3.29 -27.00 -12.19
CA ASP A 45 1.91 -26.94 -11.74
C ASP A 45 1.55 -25.58 -11.08
N TYR A 46 2.49 -24.97 -10.37
CA TYR A 46 2.30 -23.73 -9.62
C TYR A 46 3.48 -22.80 -9.79
N ALA A 47 3.20 -21.49 -9.75
CA ALA A 47 4.24 -20.47 -9.73
C ALA A 47 4.10 -19.60 -8.49
N VAL A 48 5.20 -19.41 -7.76
CA VAL A 48 5.33 -18.48 -6.63
C VAL A 48 6.25 -17.37 -7.09
N VAL A 49 5.75 -16.13 -7.12
CA VAL A 49 6.41 -15.03 -7.84
C VAL A 49 6.46 -13.72 -7.07
N TRP A 50 7.51 -12.95 -7.33
CA TRP A 50 7.63 -11.55 -6.92
C TRP A 50 8.54 -10.80 -7.91
N LYS A 51 7.96 -9.77 -8.56
CA LYS A 51 8.69 -8.98 -9.58
C LYS A 51 9.47 -9.87 -10.56
N GLN A 52 8.83 -10.96 -10.98
CA GLN A 52 9.42 -11.94 -11.87
C GLN A 52 9.82 -11.31 -13.21
N PRO A 53 10.88 -11.82 -13.86
CA PRO A 53 11.24 -11.40 -15.21
C PRO A 53 10.07 -11.60 -16.20
N PRO A 54 9.91 -10.71 -17.20
CA PRO A 54 8.93 -10.92 -18.27
C PRO A 54 9.12 -12.28 -18.96
N GLY A 55 8.01 -12.90 -19.35
CA GLY A 55 8.01 -14.16 -20.09
C GLY A 55 8.25 -15.43 -19.26
N VAL A 56 8.59 -15.32 -17.98
CA VAL A 56 8.88 -16.51 -17.14
C VAL A 56 7.66 -17.40 -16.89
N LEU A 57 6.46 -16.85 -17.05
CA LEU A 57 5.18 -17.57 -16.92
C LEU A 57 4.58 -17.98 -18.25
N ASP A 58 5.22 -17.60 -19.36
CA ASP A 58 4.67 -17.84 -20.70
C ASP A 58 4.75 -19.34 -21.05
N GLY A 59 3.69 -19.83 -21.68
CA GLY A 59 3.66 -21.17 -22.26
C GLY A 59 3.77 -22.33 -21.24
N LEU A 60 3.38 -22.15 -20.00
CA LEU A 60 3.35 -23.20 -18.98
C LEU A 60 2.00 -23.96 -19.06
N PRO A 61 1.92 -25.12 -19.78
CA PRO A 61 0.64 -25.72 -20.17
C PRO A 61 -0.15 -26.33 -19.02
N ASN A 62 0.53 -26.69 -17.95
CA ASN A 62 -0.08 -27.34 -16.78
C ASN A 62 -0.17 -26.42 -15.55
N LEU A 63 0.12 -25.12 -15.72
CA LEU A 63 0.02 -24.15 -14.64
C LEU A 63 -1.41 -24.05 -14.14
N LYS A 64 -1.60 -24.19 -12.83
CA LYS A 64 -2.90 -24.24 -12.14
C LYS A 64 -3.21 -22.97 -11.35
N ALA A 65 -2.18 -22.31 -10.84
CA ALA A 65 -2.31 -21.04 -10.12
C ALA A 65 -0.97 -20.31 -10.01
N ILE A 66 -1.07 -18.97 -9.86
CA ILE A 66 0.06 -18.08 -9.58
C ILE A 66 -0.13 -17.52 -8.18
N PHE A 67 0.92 -17.61 -7.34
CA PHE A 67 0.96 -17.08 -5.99
C PHE A 67 1.91 -15.88 -5.93
N SER A 68 1.39 -14.70 -5.65
CA SER A 68 2.22 -13.54 -5.34
C SER A 68 2.60 -13.57 -3.86
N ILE A 69 3.90 -13.48 -3.55
CA ILE A 69 4.38 -13.42 -2.15
C ILE A 69 4.18 -12.05 -1.50
N GLY A 70 3.65 -11.07 -2.22
CA GLY A 70 3.28 -9.76 -1.70
C GLY A 70 1.76 -9.57 -1.64
N ALA A 71 1.32 -8.57 -0.87
CA ALA A 71 -0.07 -8.16 -0.83
C ALA A 71 -0.51 -7.50 -2.15
N GLY A 72 0.39 -6.80 -2.82
CA GLY A 72 0.17 -6.20 -4.14
C GLY A 72 0.44 -7.21 -5.26
N VAL A 73 -0.33 -7.10 -6.34
CA VAL A 73 -0.21 -7.94 -7.55
C VAL A 73 0.13 -7.13 -8.80
N ASP A 74 0.38 -5.84 -8.64
CA ASP A 74 0.70 -4.90 -9.72
C ASP A 74 1.90 -5.35 -10.57
N HIS A 75 2.92 -5.97 -9.94
CA HIS A 75 4.07 -6.52 -10.63
C HIS A 75 3.73 -7.65 -11.65
N LEU A 76 2.60 -8.35 -11.45
CA LEU A 76 2.13 -9.37 -12.39
C LEU A 76 1.61 -8.74 -13.69
N PHE A 77 1.01 -7.55 -13.59
CA PHE A 77 0.42 -6.82 -14.71
C PHE A 77 1.35 -5.77 -15.32
N ALA A 78 2.63 -5.79 -14.94
CA ALA A 78 3.64 -4.90 -15.51
C ALA A 78 3.80 -5.16 -17.03
N ALA A 79 4.22 -4.12 -17.76
CA ALA A 79 4.42 -4.18 -19.19
C ALA A 79 5.37 -5.33 -19.59
N GLY A 80 5.01 -6.08 -20.62
CA GLY A 80 5.78 -7.22 -21.11
C GLY A 80 5.45 -8.56 -20.43
N ASN A 81 4.54 -8.59 -19.46
CA ASN A 81 4.04 -9.85 -18.90
C ASN A 81 2.78 -10.30 -19.65
N THR A 82 2.79 -11.54 -20.10
CA THR A 82 1.57 -12.26 -20.54
C THR A 82 1.18 -13.20 -19.42
N LEU A 83 -0.01 -13.00 -18.84
CA LEU A 83 -0.48 -13.88 -17.77
C LEU A 83 -1.34 -14.99 -18.34
N PRO A 84 -1.07 -16.25 -18.01
CA PRO A 84 -1.96 -17.35 -18.33
C PRO A 84 -3.30 -17.20 -17.58
N ASP A 85 -4.36 -17.74 -18.16
CA ASP A 85 -5.73 -17.72 -17.61
C ASP A 85 -5.86 -18.74 -16.46
N VAL A 86 -5.24 -18.41 -15.31
CA VAL A 86 -5.28 -19.22 -14.09
C VAL A 86 -5.52 -18.32 -12.88
N PRO A 87 -6.03 -18.88 -11.76
CA PRO A 87 -6.21 -18.14 -10.53
C PRO A 87 -4.92 -17.46 -10.04
N ILE A 88 -5.03 -16.19 -9.65
CA ILE A 88 -3.97 -15.42 -9.00
C ILE A 88 -4.30 -15.30 -7.51
N VAL A 89 -3.42 -15.81 -6.67
CA VAL A 89 -3.51 -15.80 -5.21
C VAL A 89 -2.49 -14.82 -4.67
N ARG A 90 -2.93 -13.90 -3.82
CA ARG A 90 -2.04 -12.95 -3.13
C ARG A 90 -1.90 -13.31 -1.65
N VAL A 91 -0.81 -12.89 -1.05
CA VAL A 91 -0.66 -13.01 0.41
C VAL A 91 -1.64 -12.05 1.11
N VAL A 92 -2.39 -12.61 2.05
CA VAL A 92 -3.17 -11.89 3.05
C VAL A 92 -2.71 -12.47 4.40
N ALA A 93 -1.77 -11.79 5.04
CA ALA A 93 -1.17 -12.22 6.29
C ALA A 93 -1.40 -11.16 7.37
N ASP A 94 -1.71 -11.60 8.58
CA ASP A 94 -1.92 -10.71 9.71
C ASP A 94 -0.65 -9.93 10.05
N ASP A 95 0.52 -10.60 10.03
CA ASP A 95 1.82 -9.95 10.24
C ASP A 95 2.07 -8.77 9.28
N LEU A 96 1.75 -8.92 8.00
CA LEU A 96 1.87 -7.81 7.03
C LEU A 96 0.89 -6.69 7.34
N THR A 97 -0.35 -7.05 7.71
CA THR A 97 -1.39 -6.09 8.09
C THR A 97 -0.95 -5.30 9.31
N ASP A 98 -0.45 -5.98 10.33
CA ASP A 98 0.03 -5.37 11.57
C ASP A 98 1.19 -4.40 11.34
N ARG A 99 2.21 -4.80 10.57
CA ARG A 99 3.37 -3.93 10.25
C ARG A 99 2.97 -2.69 9.46
N MET A 100 2.07 -2.83 8.50
CA MET A 100 1.61 -1.67 7.71
C MET A 100 0.72 -0.73 8.53
N SER A 101 -0.07 -1.27 9.44
CA SER A 101 -0.84 -0.46 10.39
C SER A 101 0.06 0.26 11.39
N GLU A 102 1.09 -0.42 11.91
CA GLU A 102 2.10 0.18 12.79
C GLU A 102 2.79 1.36 12.10
N TYR A 103 3.25 1.18 10.86
CA TYR A 103 3.81 2.26 10.05
C TYR A 103 2.83 3.42 9.88
N SER A 104 1.58 3.13 9.51
CA SER A 104 0.56 4.15 9.29
C SER A 104 0.26 4.95 10.56
N VAL A 105 0.12 4.27 11.69
CA VAL A 105 -0.10 4.88 13.00
C VAL A 105 1.10 5.74 13.41
N TRP A 106 2.32 5.22 13.22
CA TRP A 106 3.53 5.98 13.51
C TRP A 106 3.60 7.27 12.70
N GLN A 107 3.35 7.22 11.40
CA GLN A 107 3.38 8.42 10.54
C GLN A 107 2.30 9.44 10.94
N VAL A 108 1.09 8.98 11.26
CA VAL A 108 0.02 9.86 11.75
C VAL A 108 0.44 10.54 13.06
N LEU A 109 0.97 9.79 14.01
CA LEU A 109 1.44 10.33 15.29
C LEU A 109 2.62 11.28 15.12
N ASP A 110 3.56 10.96 14.26
CA ASP A 110 4.73 11.80 14.00
C ASP A 110 4.33 13.19 13.49
N HIS A 111 3.41 13.23 12.54
CA HIS A 111 2.86 14.51 12.04
C HIS A 111 1.96 15.20 13.07
N HIS A 112 1.06 14.45 13.71
CA HIS A 112 0.17 14.99 14.73
C HIS A 112 0.95 15.62 15.88
N ARG A 113 2.03 14.98 16.33
CA ARG A 113 2.91 15.46 17.42
C ARG A 113 4.03 16.37 16.93
N LYS A 114 3.98 16.84 15.66
CA LYS A 114 4.97 17.75 15.07
C LYS A 114 6.41 17.24 15.14
N GLY A 115 6.61 15.93 15.04
CA GLY A 115 7.91 15.29 15.08
C GLY A 115 8.94 15.89 14.10
N PRO A 116 8.59 16.15 12.81
CA PRO A 116 9.51 16.81 11.89
C PRO A 116 10.00 18.19 12.37
N LEU A 117 9.08 19.01 12.90
CA LEU A 117 9.43 20.33 13.45
C LEU A 117 10.40 20.21 14.64
N TYR A 118 10.11 19.32 15.58
CA TYR A 118 10.95 19.17 16.77
C TYR A 118 12.31 18.55 16.45
N ARG A 119 12.40 17.65 15.46
CA ARG A 119 13.71 17.15 14.98
C ARG A 119 14.55 18.25 14.32
N ASP A 120 13.95 19.13 13.53
CA ASP A 120 14.64 20.28 12.96
C ASP A 120 15.10 21.27 14.05
N GLN A 121 14.25 21.59 15.00
CA GLN A 121 14.62 22.43 16.16
C GLN A 121 15.76 21.81 16.96
N GLN A 122 15.72 20.50 17.22
CA GLN A 122 16.77 19.77 17.91
C GLN A 122 18.11 19.88 17.17
N ALA A 123 18.10 19.70 15.85
CA ALA A 123 19.31 19.82 15.02
C ALA A 123 19.91 21.24 15.07
N ARG A 124 19.06 22.25 15.23
CA ARG A 124 19.47 23.67 15.35
C ARG A 124 19.68 24.14 16.77
N HIS A 125 19.58 23.26 17.79
CA HIS A 125 19.66 23.60 19.23
C HIS A 125 18.63 24.68 19.63
N VAL A 126 17.44 24.68 19.04
CA VAL A 126 16.35 25.61 19.35
C VAL A 126 15.36 24.94 20.29
N TRP A 127 15.08 25.53 21.43
CA TRP A 127 13.98 25.17 22.30
C TRP A 127 12.78 26.08 22.04
N HIS A 128 11.72 25.51 21.47
CA HIS A 128 10.44 26.20 21.29
C HIS A 128 9.30 25.19 21.35
N GLU A 129 8.38 25.34 22.25
CA GLU A 129 7.22 24.49 22.39
C GLU A 129 6.01 25.07 21.63
N ASP A 130 5.21 24.18 21.05
CA ASP A 130 3.94 24.55 20.45
C ASP A 130 2.81 24.24 21.44
N LEU A 131 2.28 25.31 22.05
CA LEU A 131 1.21 25.23 23.03
C LEU A 131 -0.19 25.03 22.42
N MET A 132 -0.31 25.20 21.10
CA MET A 132 -1.59 25.13 20.38
C MET A 132 -1.78 23.80 19.63
N GLN A 133 -1.13 22.74 20.08
CA GLN A 133 -1.26 21.44 19.45
C GLN A 133 -2.66 20.86 19.71
N PRO A 134 -3.40 20.42 18.66
CA PRO A 134 -4.73 19.85 18.81
C PRO A 134 -4.69 18.51 19.55
N ALA A 135 -5.78 18.15 20.20
CA ALA A 135 -6.01 16.81 20.71
C ALA A 135 -6.33 15.85 19.55
N ALA A 136 -6.19 14.53 19.78
CA ALA A 136 -6.43 13.54 18.74
C ALA A 136 -7.89 13.54 18.23
N ASP A 137 -8.85 13.79 19.10
CA ASP A 137 -10.30 13.84 18.78
C ASP A 137 -10.71 15.11 18.00
N GLU A 138 -9.81 16.07 17.87
CA GLU A 138 -10.00 17.25 17.00
C GLU A 138 -9.51 17.01 15.57
N VAL A 139 -8.76 15.90 15.33
CA VAL A 139 -8.13 15.57 14.05
C VAL A 139 -8.84 14.41 13.37
N THR A 140 -9.20 14.59 12.11
CA THR A 140 -9.80 13.56 11.27
C THR A 140 -8.74 12.90 10.38
N VAL A 141 -8.55 11.60 10.55
CA VAL A 141 -7.67 10.79 9.70
C VAL A 141 -8.51 10.07 8.65
N GLY A 142 -8.29 10.39 7.40
CA GLY A 142 -8.93 9.75 6.24
C GLY A 142 -8.08 8.58 5.74
N ILE A 143 -8.65 7.38 5.69
CA ILE A 143 -8.02 6.18 5.13
C ILE A 143 -8.48 6.01 3.67
N LEU A 144 -7.61 6.36 2.74
CA LEU A 144 -7.81 6.19 1.30
C LEU A 144 -7.41 4.77 0.89
N GLY A 145 -8.37 3.88 0.77
CA GLY A 145 -8.18 2.44 0.60
C GLY A 145 -8.65 1.66 1.83
N TYR A 146 -9.96 1.75 2.14
CA TYR A 146 -10.59 1.12 3.30
C TYR A 146 -10.85 -0.38 3.06
N GLY A 147 -9.75 -1.14 2.84
CA GLY A 147 -9.67 -2.61 2.76
C GLY A 147 -9.19 -3.22 4.08
N ASN A 148 -8.59 -4.42 4.05
CA ASN A 148 -8.09 -5.10 5.27
C ASN A 148 -7.06 -4.25 6.01
N LEU A 149 -6.02 -3.77 5.33
CA LEU A 149 -4.99 -2.90 5.91
C LEU A 149 -5.58 -1.61 6.46
N GLY A 150 -6.45 -0.96 5.67
CA GLY A 150 -7.05 0.31 6.07
C GLY A 150 -7.99 0.18 7.28
N ARG A 151 -8.74 -0.91 7.38
CA ARG A 151 -9.61 -1.19 8.54
C ARG A 151 -8.81 -1.43 9.81
N ASP A 152 -7.69 -2.14 9.71
CA ASP A 152 -6.85 -2.41 10.86
C ASP A 152 -6.15 -1.13 11.35
N ALA A 153 -5.60 -0.33 10.43
CA ALA A 153 -5.03 0.98 10.77
C ALA A 153 -6.08 1.91 11.41
N ALA A 154 -7.32 1.93 10.87
CA ALA A 154 -8.42 2.71 11.42
C ALA A 154 -8.73 2.32 12.87
N LYS A 155 -8.84 1.03 13.17
CA LYS A 155 -9.07 0.54 14.54
C LYS A 155 -8.00 1.02 15.51
N LYS A 156 -6.72 0.91 15.13
CA LYS A 156 -5.59 1.34 15.96
C LYS A 156 -5.59 2.85 16.18
N LEU A 157 -5.91 3.65 15.15
CA LEU A 157 -6.00 5.11 15.26
C LEU A 157 -7.17 5.55 16.15
N MET A 158 -8.32 4.88 16.07
CA MET A 158 -9.45 5.17 16.96
C MET A 158 -9.14 4.90 18.43
N VAL A 159 -8.36 3.85 18.74
CA VAL A 159 -7.88 3.58 20.12
C VAL A 159 -7.04 4.74 20.65
N LEU A 160 -6.34 5.46 19.78
CA LEU A 160 -5.56 6.66 20.13
C LEU A 160 -6.40 7.94 20.20
N GLY A 161 -7.71 7.85 19.94
CA GLY A 161 -8.66 8.95 20.05
C GLY A 161 -8.92 9.74 18.77
N PHE A 162 -8.30 9.39 17.62
CA PHE A 162 -8.56 10.08 16.36
C PHE A 162 -9.97 9.81 15.82
N LYS A 163 -10.57 10.82 15.17
CA LYS A 163 -11.69 10.59 14.28
C LYS A 163 -11.18 9.94 13.00
N VAL A 164 -11.78 8.83 12.60
CA VAL A 164 -11.36 8.12 11.40
C VAL A 164 -12.52 7.99 10.43
N ILE A 165 -12.26 8.29 9.15
CA ILE A 165 -13.17 8.08 8.04
C ILE A 165 -12.48 7.25 6.97
N GLY A 166 -13.24 6.48 6.19
CA GLY A 166 -12.69 5.57 5.19
C GLY A 166 -13.23 5.85 3.78
N TRP A 167 -12.38 5.68 2.76
CA TRP A 167 -12.81 5.69 1.37
C TRP A 167 -12.41 4.42 0.64
N SER A 168 -13.29 3.93 -0.23
CA SER A 168 -13.00 2.83 -1.14
C SER A 168 -13.80 2.95 -2.45
N ARG A 169 -13.37 2.22 -3.49
CA ARG A 169 -14.06 2.25 -4.79
C ARG A 169 -15.55 1.90 -4.71
N THR A 170 -15.89 0.93 -3.87
CA THR A 170 -17.26 0.47 -3.63
C THR A 170 -17.63 0.71 -2.19
N GLN A 171 -18.90 1.05 -1.93
CA GLN A 171 -19.39 1.29 -0.57
C GLN A 171 -19.06 0.10 0.35
N LYS A 172 -18.54 0.42 1.53
CA LYS A 172 -18.30 -0.53 2.61
C LYS A 172 -19.26 -0.22 3.75
N GLN A 173 -19.71 -1.25 4.40
CA GLN A 173 -20.44 -1.09 5.66
C GLN A 173 -19.45 -1.23 6.81
N ASP A 174 -19.54 -0.31 7.75
CA ASP A 174 -18.80 -0.33 8.99
C ASP A 174 -19.68 0.34 10.06
N GLU A 175 -19.71 -0.22 11.26
CA GLU A 175 -20.60 0.26 12.33
C GLU A 175 -20.05 1.48 13.06
N VAL A 176 -18.75 1.72 12.94
CA VAL A 176 -18.03 2.74 13.73
C VAL A 176 -17.38 3.79 12.84
N VAL A 177 -16.88 3.39 11.66
CA VAL A 177 -16.18 4.27 10.74
C VAL A 177 -17.13 4.72 9.64
N GLU A 178 -17.30 6.04 9.48
CA GLU A 178 -18.02 6.60 8.35
C GLU A 178 -17.26 6.30 7.06
N THR A 179 -17.94 5.73 6.07
CA THR A 179 -17.32 5.28 4.82
C THR A 179 -17.90 5.99 3.61
N PHE A 180 -17.02 6.37 2.71
CA PHE A 180 -17.31 7.03 1.45
C PHE A 180 -16.95 6.11 0.28
N ALA A 181 -17.61 6.28 -0.85
CA ALA A 181 -17.34 5.47 -2.04
C ALA A 181 -17.49 6.25 -3.34
N GLY A 182 -16.78 5.78 -4.36
CA GLY A 182 -16.83 6.36 -5.70
C GLY A 182 -16.24 7.76 -5.79
N GLU A 183 -16.43 8.41 -6.93
CA GLU A 183 -15.83 9.72 -7.20
C GLU A 183 -16.49 10.83 -6.38
N ASP A 184 -17.82 10.82 -6.27
CA ASP A 184 -18.57 11.80 -5.47
C ASP A 184 -18.20 11.69 -3.99
N GLY A 185 -18.10 10.46 -3.48
CA GLY A 185 -17.68 10.20 -2.09
C GLY A 185 -16.24 10.62 -1.84
N LEU A 186 -15.34 10.58 -2.84
CA LEU A 186 -13.96 11.02 -2.70
C LEU A 186 -13.86 12.50 -2.33
N THR A 187 -14.69 13.34 -2.96
CA THR A 187 -14.69 14.77 -2.67
C THR A 187 -15.13 15.06 -1.24
N ALA A 188 -16.22 14.42 -0.78
CA ALA A 188 -16.70 14.57 0.60
C ALA A 188 -15.69 14.04 1.64
N PHE A 189 -15.03 12.92 1.34
CA PHE A 189 -13.97 12.34 2.16
C PHE A 189 -12.77 13.29 2.30
N LEU A 190 -12.28 13.86 1.19
CA LEU A 190 -11.12 14.75 1.18
C LEU A 190 -11.39 16.07 1.89
N ALA A 191 -12.59 16.62 1.74
CA ALA A 191 -13.00 17.85 2.41
C ALA A 191 -13.05 17.73 3.93
N GLN A 192 -13.11 16.53 4.49
CA GLN A 192 -13.16 16.27 5.93
C GLN A 192 -11.81 15.84 6.52
N SER A 193 -10.88 15.32 5.69
CA SER A 193 -9.62 14.75 6.16
C SER A 193 -8.57 15.82 6.51
N ASP A 194 -8.01 15.76 7.71
CA ASP A 194 -6.82 16.52 8.12
C ASP A 194 -5.54 15.80 7.73
N ILE A 195 -5.54 14.48 7.84
CA ILE A 195 -4.46 13.60 7.42
C ILE A 195 -5.06 12.55 6.49
N VAL A 196 -4.52 12.36 5.30
CA VAL A 196 -4.90 11.28 4.38
C VAL A 196 -3.82 10.21 4.36
N VAL A 197 -4.18 9.00 4.75
CA VAL A 197 -3.32 7.79 4.64
C VAL A 197 -3.76 7.00 3.42
N CYS A 198 -2.91 6.96 2.39
CA CYS A 198 -3.17 6.23 1.16
C CYS A 198 -2.62 4.80 1.24
N LEU A 199 -3.53 3.83 1.16
CA LEU A 199 -3.26 2.38 1.14
C LEU A 199 -3.89 1.72 -0.11
N LEU A 200 -4.08 2.49 -1.17
CA LEU A 200 -4.65 2.00 -2.42
C LEU A 200 -3.69 1.05 -3.15
N PRO A 201 -4.22 0.04 -3.85
CA PRO A 201 -3.44 -0.68 -4.84
C PRO A 201 -3.21 0.18 -6.07
N LEU A 202 -2.08 -0.04 -6.76
CA LEU A 202 -1.85 0.54 -8.07
C LEU A 202 -2.61 -0.23 -9.14
N THR A 203 -3.49 0.46 -9.83
CA THR A 203 -4.30 -0.04 -10.95
C THR A 203 -4.38 1.05 -12.02
N PRO A 204 -4.82 0.76 -13.25
CA PRO A 204 -5.07 1.82 -14.24
C PRO A 204 -5.98 2.94 -13.74
N ALA A 205 -6.97 2.61 -12.90
CA ALA A 205 -7.91 3.58 -12.34
C ALA A 205 -7.35 4.41 -11.16
N THR A 206 -6.27 3.96 -10.52
CA THR A 206 -5.66 4.65 -9.38
C THR A 206 -4.30 5.26 -9.71
N HIS A 207 -3.76 4.99 -10.90
CA HIS A 207 -2.51 5.59 -11.36
C HIS A 207 -2.61 7.12 -11.37
N GLY A 208 -1.68 7.79 -10.70
CA GLY A 208 -1.63 9.25 -10.60
C GLY A 208 -2.82 9.88 -9.87
N ILE A 209 -3.57 9.13 -9.05
CA ILE A 209 -4.71 9.67 -8.30
C ILE A 209 -4.29 10.79 -7.34
N LEU A 210 -3.10 10.69 -6.71
CA LEU A 210 -2.55 11.70 -5.81
C LEU A 210 -1.88 12.81 -6.63
N SER A 211 -2.68 13.73 -7.15
CA SER A 211 -2.33 14.76 -8.12
C SER A 211 -2.95 16.10 -7.77
N ALA A 212 -2.64 17.16 -8.52
CA ALA A 212 -3.16 18.50 -8.27
C ALA A 212 -4.70 18.56 -8.13
N PRO A 213 -5.52 17.88 -8.98
CA PRO A 213 -6.97 17.82 -8.78
C PRO A 213 -7.40 17.16 -7.47
N PHE A 214 -6.64 16.17 -6.98
CA PHE A 214 -6.90 15.52 -5.70
C PHE A 214 -6.62 16.50 -4.55
N PHE A 215 -5.47 17.18 -4.56
CA PHE A 215 -5.09 18.14 -3.52
C PHE A 215 -6.02 19.35 -3.48
N ALA A 216 -6.57 19.75 -4.62
CA ALA A 216 -7.56 20.84 -4.70
C ALA A 216 -8.89 20.50 -4.00
N LYS A 217 -9.22 19.21 -3.83
CA LYS A 217 -10.42 18.74 -3.13
C LYS A 217 -10.22 18.59 -1.62
N MET A 218 -8.97 18.59 -1.14
CA MET A 218 -8.67 18.52 0.29
C MET A 218 -9.11 19.80 0.98
N LYS A 219 -9.43 19.73 2.29
CA LYS A 219 -9.76 20.94 3.04
C LYS A 219 -8.58 21.94 3.01
N SER A 220 -8.87 23.23 2.96
CA SER A 220 -7.82 24.25 2.89
C SER A 220 -7.11 24.46 4.22
N ARG A 221 -7.78 24.19 5.35
CA ARG A 221 -7.26 24.37 6.70
C ARG A 221 -8.03 23.52 7.71
N GLY A 222 -7.30 22.95 8.66
CA GLY A 222 -7.83 22.20 9.78
C GLY A 222 -7.05 22.48 11.07
N PRO A 223 -7.24 21.66 12.12
CA PRO A 223 -6.53 21.81 13.39
C PRO A 223 -5.01 21.75 13.26
N LEU A 224 -4.51 20.99 12.27
CA LEU A 224 -3.07 20.87 11.97
C LEU A 224 -2.55 21.97 11.00
N GLY A 225 -3.40 22.92 10.59
CA GLY A 225 -3.13 23.84 9.51
C GLY A 225 -3.53 23.26 8.15
N ALA A 226 -2.63 23.25 7.16
CA ALA A 226 -2.88 22.58 5.89
C ALA A 226 -2.85 21.03 6.06
N PRO A 227 -3.62 20.30 5.23
CA PRO A 227 -3.74 18.86 5.34
C PRO A 227 -2.43 18.14 5.04
N ILE A 228 -2.33 16.90 5.51
CA ILE A 228 -1.13 16.06 5.41
C ILE A 228 -1.44 14.84 4.56
N LEU A 229 -0.50 14.44 3.71
CA LEU A 229 -0.57 13.21 2.91
C LEU A 229 0.47 12.19 3.41
N ILE A 230 0.04 10.94 3.61
CA ILE A 230 0.90 9.79 3.86
C ILE A 230 0.62 8.78 2.75
N ASN A 231 1.61 8.45 1.92
CA ASN A 231 1.45 7.41 0.90
C ASN A 231 2.28 6.17 1.26
N ALA A 232 1.59 5.11 1.67
CA ALA A 232 2.14 3.78 1.93
C ALA A 232 1.57 2.71 0.98
N GLY A 233 1.01 3.14 -0.15
CA GLY A 233 0.50 2.28 -1.21
C GLY A 233 1.55 1.93 -2.26
N ARG A 234 1.64 2.73 -3.33
CA ARG A 234 2.60 2.57 -4.43
C ARG A 234 3.04 3.95 -4.95
N GLY A 235 4.29 4.03 -5.46
CA GLY A 235 4.80 5.27 -6.06
C GLY A 235 3.99 5.74 -7.27
N GLY A 236 3.53 4.84 -8.12
CA GLY A 236 2.70 5.19 -9.27
C GLY A 236 1.29 5.74 -8.94
N LEU A 237 0.90 5.79 -7.67
CA LEU A 237 -0.32 6.49 -7.23
C LEU A 237 -0.12 8.01 -7.19
N GLN A 238 1.10 8.50 -7.03
CA GLN A 238 1.43 9.91 -6.85
C GLN A 238 1.97 10.55 -8.13
N VAL A 239 1.73 11.84 -8.28
CA VAL A 239 2.40 12.72 -9.23
C VAL A 239 3.34 13.60 -8.42
N GLU A 240 4.63 13.27 -8.40
CA GLU A 240 5.61 13.90 -7.49
C GLU A 240 5.75 15.41 -7.73
N ALA A 241 5.67 15.85 -8.99
CA ALA A 241 5.69 17.27 -9.33
C ALA A 241 4.51 18.03 -8.71
N ASP A 242 3.31 17.42 -8.71
CA ASP A 242 2.11 18.03 -8.12
C ASP A 242 2.20 18.10 -6.59
N ILE A 243 2.83 17.09 -5.96
CA ILE A 243 3.11 17.08 -4.52
C ILE A 243 4.04 18.24 -4.16
N LEU A 244 5.14 18.41 -4.91
CA LEU A 244 6.08 19.50 -4.68
C LEU A 244 5.38 20.86 -4.80
N THR A 245 4.61 21.08 -5.86
CA THR A 245 3.82 22.30 -6.05
C THR A 245 2.83 22.53 -4.90
N ALA A 246 2.13 21.47 -4.46
CA ALA A 246 1.17 21.59 -3.36
C ALA A 246 1.83 21.94 -2.01
N LEU A 247 3.06 21.49 -1.77
CA LEU A 247 3.85 21.88 -0.59
C LEU A 247 4.33 23.32 -0.69
N GLU A 248 4.83 23.76 -1.85
CA GLU A 248 5.28 25.15 -2.09
C GLU A 248 4.12 26.14 -1.95
N GLU A 249 2.95 25.81 -2.48
CA GLU A 249 1.72 26.59 -2.37
C GLU A 249 1.03 26.48 -0.99
N LYS A 250 1.57 25.66 -0.08
CA LYS A 250 0.99 25.37 1.24
C LYS A 250 -0.44 24.79 1.19
N ARG A 251 -0.78 24.13 0.10
CA ARG A 251 -1.99 23.28 -0.02
C ARG A 251 -1.84 22.00 0.77
N LEU A 252 -0.62 21.46 0.84
CA LEU A 252 -0.22 20.42 1.78
C LEU A 252 0.70 21.01 2.84
N GLY A 253 0.47 20.65 4.10
CA GLY A 253 1.31 21.05 5.21
C GLY A 253 2.56 20.17 5.35
N ALA A 254 2.41 18.90 5.03
CA ALA A 254 3.50 17.91 5.05
C ALA A 254 3.14 16.67 4.21
N VAL A 255 4.15 15.89 3.90
CA VAL A 255 4.00 14.62 3.17
C VAL A 255 4.95 13.57 3.76
N SER A 256 4.49 12.33 3.90
CA SER A 256 5.32 11.15 4.12
C SER A 256 5.15 10.16 2.98
N LEU A 257 6.24 9.79 2.33
CA LEU A 257 6.25 8.86 1.21
C LEU A 257 7.08 7.63 1.57
N ASP A 258 6.44 6.46 1.64
CA ASP A 258 7.08 5.15 1.79
C ASP A 258 7.53 4.58 0.45
N VAL A 259 7.00 5.14 -0.63
CA VAL A 259 7.16 4.69 -2.01
C VAL A 259 7.36 5.86 -2.96
N PHE A 260 8.08 5.63 -4.06
CA PHE A 260 8.42 6.65 -5.04
C PHE A 260 8.13 6.17 -6.47
N GLN A 261 7.98 7.14 -7.40
CA GLN A 261 8.08 6.87 -8.82
C GLN A 261 9.57 6.58 -9.12
N THR A 262 9.86 5.56 -9.87
CA THR A 262 11.24 5.22 -10.28
C THR A 262 11.52 5.75 -11.66
#